data_8aafb431c76e7bbcf092522939d7097a
#
_entry.id   8aafb431c76e7bbcf092522939d7097a
#
_cell.length_a   1.000
_cell.length_b   1.000
_cell.length_c   1.000
_cell.angle_alpha   90.00
_cell.angle_beta   90.00
_cell.angle_gamma   90.00
#
_symmetry.space_group_name_H-M   'P 1'
#
loop_
_entity.id
_entity.type
_entity.pdbx_description
1 polymer ?
#
loop_
_entity_poly.entity_id
_entity_poly.type
_entity_poly.pdbx_seq_one_letter_code
_entity_poly.pdbx_strand_id
1 'polypeptide(L)'
;YGKKSSQYLLNKTRFLTEADYPTPKTFRSACQWAEENAECDDFFLMVESFDPHEPFDTPKEYLELYEKKYKGREFNWPSYEPVTEPAEAVKHLENCYLATMTMADRWLGKFIESLKKNNLYEDTLIILTTDHGHMLGEHGYTGKNFMHAYNELAHIPLMIKFPQNKFGKKRVTELTQNIDLMPTILGHHKCKIPDTVKGINLSELLQGNVKPREQVIYGWFGRAVNVYDGRYTYFRSPQNEKNQPCYQYFAMPSTVWRYFGNDYAQDLEMGRFLPYTDYPVYRLHVKRPEDYSGDISYVKKSLLFDIKSDYKQQIPIENPELEKEMCMKLIRGMKEAQSPKEQYERLGLQAGTHCGGEELCR
;
A
#
# COMPACT_ATOMS: atom_id res chain seq x y z
N TYR A 1 6.73 10.79 -19.49
CA TYR A 1 5.36 10.82 -19.98
C TYR A 1 4.79 9.44 -19.94
N GLY A 2 3.92 9.17 -18.96
CA GLY A 2 2.99 8.09 -19.13
C GLY A 2 2.29 8.30 -20.47
N LYS A 3 2.25 7.27 -21.32
CA LYS A 3 1.48 7.37 -22.57
C LYS A 3 0.02 7.57 -22.18
N LYS A 4 -0.45 8.82 -22.18
CA LYS A 4 -1.87 9.12 -21.99
C LYS A 4 -2.61 8.24 -22.99
N SER A 5 -3.35 7.25 -22.53
CA SER A 5 -4.06 6.39 -23.48
C SER A 5 -5.06 7.25 -24.24
N SER A 6 -5.23 6.99 -25.53
CA SER A 6 -6.25 7.68 -26.35
C SER A 6 -7.64 7.56 -25.72
N GLN A 7 -7.91 6.45 -25.05
CA GLN A 7 -9.16 6.21 -24.33
C GLN A 7 -9.34 7.18 -23.14
N TYR A 8 -8.28 7.45 -22.37
CA TYR A 8 -8.36 8.41 -21.29
C TYR A 8 -8.65 9.82 -21.80
N LEU A 9 -7.94 10.27 -22.84
CA LEU A 9 -8.17 11.59 -23.44
C LEU A 9 -9.61 11.73 -23.96
N LEU A 10 -10.15 10.67 -24.58
CA LEU A 10 -11.54 10.62 -25.04
C LEU A 10 -12.52 10.71 -23.84
N ASN A 11 -12.24 9.99 -22.76
CA ASN A 11 -13.08 10.05 -21.55
C ASN A 11 -13.05 11.45 -20.92
N LYS A 12 -11.88 12.10 -20.86
CA LYS A 12 -11.71 13.45 -20.31
C LYS A 12 -12.59 14.49 -21.04
N THR A 13 -12.86 14.32 -22.34
CA THR A 13 -13.75 15.24 -23.07
C THR A 13 -15.20 15.24 -22.56
N ARG A 14 -15.57 14.25 -21.72
CA ARG A 14 -16.90 14.12 -21.11
C ARG A 14 -16.98 14.70 -19.70
N PHE A 15 -15.88 15.21 -19.15
CA PHE A 15 -15.85 15.86 -17.85
C PHE A 15 -16.21 17.33 -18.01
N LEU A 16 -17.52 17.60 -18.08
CA LEU A 16 -18.07 18.94 -18.30
C LEU A 16 -18.28 19.70 -16.99
N THR A 17 -18.57 18.97 -15.93
CA THR A 17 -18.80 19.49 -14.58
C THR A 17 -18.04 18.65 -13.56
N GLU A 18 -17.87 19.15 -12.34
CA GLU A 18 -17.27 18.37 -11.24
C GLU A 18 -17.96 17.02 -11.06
N ALA A 19 -19.26 16.96 -11.25
CA ALA A 19 -20.05 15.73 -11.10
C ALA A 19 -19.71 14.63 -12.11
N ASP A 20 -18.97 14.95 -13.16
CA ASP A 20 -18.58 13.99 -14.22
C ASP A 20 -17.28 13.25 -13.92
N TYR A 21 -16.50 13.74 -12.94
CA TYR A 21 -15.25 13.09 -12.53
C TYR A 21 -15.50 11.78 -11.78
N PRO A 22 -14.54 10.83 -11.79
CA PRO A 22 -14.70 9.51 -11.15
C PRO A 22 -15.08 9.58 -9.68
N THR A 23 -14.32 10.29 -8.84
CA THR A 23 -14.56 10.40 -7.41
C THR A 23 -15.92 11.01 -7.07
N PRO A 24 -16.35 12.14 -7.64
CA PRO A 24 -17.71 12.63 -7.50
C PRO A 24 -18.80 11.63 -7.84
N LYS A 25 -18.61 10.85 -8.91
CA LYS A 25 -19.57 9.79 -9.30
C LYS A 25 -19.66 8.69 -8.26
N THR A 26 -18.51 8.20 -7.79
CA THR A 26 -18.43 7.16 -6.75
C THR A 26 -19.15 7.60 -5.48
N PHE A 27 -18.82 8.78 -4.96
CA PHE A 27 -19.44 9.26 -3.72
C PHE A 27 -20.92 9.62 -3.87
N ARG A 28 -21.38 10.09 -5.03
CA ARG A 28 -22.82 10.24 -5.27
C ARG A 28 -23.54 8.90 -5.22
N SER A 29 -23.00 7.87 -5.84
CA SER A 29 -23.59 6.53 -5.77
C SER A 29 -23.58 6.00 -4.32
N ALA A 30 -22.53 6.26 -3.56
CA ALA A 30 -22.48 5.90 -2.14
C ALA A 30 -23.52 6.66 -1.29
N CYS A 31 -23.73 7.95 -1.55
CA CYS A 31 -24.79 8.74 -0.89
C CYS A 31 -26.18 8.22 -1.24
N GLN A 32 -26.43 7.91 -2.52
CA GLN A 32 -27.68 7.33 -2.96
C GLN A 32 -27.93 5.96 -2.30
N TRP A 33 -26.92 5.12 -2.27
CA TRP A 33 -27.02 3.83 -1.60
C TRP A 33 -27.36 3.98 -0.10
N ALA A 34 -26.70 4.90 0.60
CA ALA A 34 -26.97 5.17 2.00
C ALA A 34 -28.42 5.66 2.24
N GLU A 35 -28.98 6.44 1.33
CA GLU A 35 -30.37 6.91 1.38
C GLU A 35 -31.37 5.77 1.12
N GLU A 36 -31.10 4.94 0.11
CA GLU A 36 -31.98 3.81 -0.28
C GLU A 36 -31.95 2.67 0.74
N ASN A 37 -30.86 2.53 1.53
CA ASN A 37 -30.67 1.47 2.51
C ASN A 37 -30.62 1.96 3.96
N ALA A 38 -31.18 3.11 4.25
CA ALA A 38 -31.17 3.71 5.58
C ALA A 38 -31.80 2.84 6.69
N GLU A 39 -32.74 1.99 6.30
CA GLU A 39 -33.45 1.07 7.20
C GLU A 39 -32.81 -0.34 7.25
N CYS A 40 -31.68 -0.56 6.57
CA CYS A 40 -31.00 -1.84 6.56
C CYS A 40 -29.97 -1.94 7.68
N ASP A 41 -30.03 -3.02 8.46
CA ASP A 41 -29.03 -3.36 9.47
C ASP A 41 -27.91 -4.25 8.88
N ASP A 42 -26.78 -4.33 9.61
CA ASP A 42 -25.70 -5.29 9.37
C ASP A 42 -25.08 -5.26 7.95
N PHE A 43 -25.06 -4.10 7.33
CA PHE A 43 -24.46 -3.95 6.00
C PHE A 43 -22.91 -3.83 6.04
N PHE A 44 -22.29 -4.22 4.93
CA PHE A 44 -20.91 -3.91 4.60
C PHE A 44 -20.89 -3.14 3.27
N LEU A 45 -20.44 -1.88 3.32
CA LEU A 45 -20.29 -1.02 2.14
C LEU A 45 -18.81 -0.69 1.93
N MET A 46 -18.27 -1.05 0.78
CA MET A 46 -16.95 -0.60 0.31
C MET A 46 -17.12 0.51 -0.73
N VAL A 47 -16.56 1.68 -0.43
CA VAL A 47 -16.53 2.83 -1.34
C VAL A 47 -15.10 3.01 -1.83
N GLU A 48 -14.82 2.58 -3.05
CA GLU A 48 -13.51 2.69 -3.66
C GLU A 48 -13.47 3.93 -4.57
N SER A 49 -12.73 4.96 -4.12
CA SER A 49 -12.46 6.16 -4.89
C SER A 49 -11.17 6.01 -5.67
N PHE A 50 -11.18 6.37 -6.96
CA PHE A 50 -9.98 6.31 -7.79
C PHE A 50 -8.96 7.38 -7.39
N ASP A 51 -9.42 8.60 -7.11
CA ASP A 51 -8.53 9.67 -6.65
C ASP A 51 -8.06 9.44 -5.19
N PRO A 52 -6.81 9.78 -4.89
CA PRO A 52 -5.86 10.57 -5.67
C PRO A 52 -4.87 9.76 -6.53
N HIS A 53 -5.32 8.74 -7.25
CA HIS A 53 -4.50 8.03 -8.25
C HIS A 53 -4.26 8.93 -9.48
N GLU A 54 -3.11 8.82 -10.13
CA GLU A 54 -2.85 9.52 -11.40
C GLU A 54 -3.73 8.97 -12.56
N PRO A 55 -4.12 9.79 -13.50
CA PRO A 55 -3.77 11.20 -13.69
C PRO A 55 -4.45 12.12 -12.68
N PHE A 56 -3.70 13.08 -12.16
CA PHE A 56 -4.19 14.03 -11.17
C PHE A 56 -5.02 15.12 -11.87
N ASP A 57 -6.25 14.76 -12.22
CA ASP A 57 -7.18 15.65 -12.94
C ASP A 57 -8.32 16.10 -12.04
N THR A 58 -8.55 17.40 -12.01
CA THR A 58 -9.64 18.03 -11.27
C THR A 58 -10.23 19.19 -12.07
N PRO A 59 -11.43 19.67 -11.73
CA PRO A 59 -11.85 21.00 -12.10
C PRO A 59 -10.80 22.04 -11.71
N LYS A 60 -10.65 23.07 -12.55
CA LYS A 60 -9.60 24.09 -12.43
C LYS A 60 -9.59 24.80 -11.08
N GLU A 61 -10.75 24.99 -10.48
CA GLU A 61 -10.95 25.64 -9.20
C GLU A 61 -10.17 24.99 -8.05
N TYR A 62 -9.99 23.66 -8.11
CA TYR A 62 -9.20 22.94 -7.11
C TYR A 62 -7.72 23.19 -7.28
N LEU A 63 -7.20 23.17 -8.52
CA LEU A 63 -5.80 23.46 -8.79
C LEU A 63 -5.45 24.93 -8.44
N GLU A 64 -6.36 25.86 -8.69
CA GLU A 64 -6.17 27.29 -8.37
C GLU A 64 -6.03 27.59 -6.86
N LEU A 65 -6.40 26.66 -5.99
CA LEU A 65 -6.12 26.75 -4.55
C LEU A 65 -4.61 26.66 -4.24
N TYR A 66 -3.86 25.96 -5.08
CA TYR A 66 -2.44 25.67 -4.87
C TYR A 66 -1.53 26.41 -5.85
N GLU A 67 -2.03 26.72 -7.05
CA GLU A 67 -1.22 27.28 -8.11
C GLU A 67 -2.01 28.22 -9.03
N LYS A 68 -1.48 29.42 -9.25
CA LYS A 68 -2.13 30.44 -10.10
C LYS A 68 -1.32 30.80 -11.36
N LYS A 69 -0.05 30.42 -11.45
CA LYS A 69 0.87 31.02 -12.43
C LYS A 69 1.75 30.03 -13.21
N TYR A 70 1.54 28.74 -13.09
CA TYR A 70 2.32 27.79 -13.86
C TYR A 70 2.09 27.97 -15.36
N LYS A 71 3.17 28.08 -16.12
CA LYS A 71 3.16 28.28 -17.57
C LYS A 71 3.82 27.14 -18.35
N GLY A 72 4.29 26.11 -17.64
CA GLY A 72 4.88 24.94 -18.23
C GLY A 72 3.82 24.05 -18.93
N ARG A 73 4.28 22.94 -19.47
CA ARG A 73 3.37 21.93 -20.01
C ARG A 73 2.57 21.26 -18.89
N GLU A 74 1.36 20.81 -19.18
CA GLU A 74 0.56 19.99 -18.25
C GLU A 74 1.37 18.74 -17.83
N PHE A 75 1.60 18.58 -16.54
CA PHE A 75 2.35 17.47 -15.95
C PHE A 75 1.60 16.92 -14.75
N ASN A 76 0.49 16.23 -15.01
CA ASN A 76 -0.42 15.65 -14.03
C ASN A 76 -0.46 14.11 -14.07
N TRP A 77 0.36 13.51 -14.94
CA TRP A 77 0.51 12.07 -15.07
C TRP A 77 1.98 11.73 -15.30
N PRO A 78 2.77 11.52 -14.22
CA PRO A 78 4.18 11.24 -14.34
C PRO A 78 4.44 9.82 -14.84
N SER A 79 5.59 9.61 -15.44
CA SER A 79 6.15 8.26 -15.62
C SER A 79 6.66 7.74 -14.28
N TYR A 80 6.79 6.42 -14.14
CA TYR A 80 7.39 5.79 -12.97
C TYR A 80 8.89 5.64 -13.20
N GLU A 81 9.64 6.68 -12.85
CA GLU A 81 11.07 6.79 -13.19
C GLU A 81 11.77 7.82 -12.29
N PRO A 82 13.12 7.88 -12.32
CA PRO A 82 13.84 8.98 -11.72
C PRO A 82 13.39 10.33 -12.30
N VAL A 83 13.35 11.34 -11.44
CA VAL A 83 12.95 12.70 -11.83
C VAL A 83 13.94 13.27 -12.84
N THR A 84 13.46 13.61 -14.01
CA THR A 84 14.18 14.32 -15.07
C THR A 84 13.58 15.70 -15.35
N GLU A 85 12.44 15.99 -14.76
CA GLU A 85 11.68 17.21 -14.99
C GLU A 85 12.26 18.39 -14.18
N PRO A 86 12.12 19.63 -14.68
CA PRO A 86 12.48 20.82 -13.91
C PRO A 86 11.70 20.90 -12.59
N ALA A 87 12.31 21.50 -11.57
CA ALA A 87 11.70 21.62 -10.23
C ALA A 87 10.30 22.28 -10.24
N GLU A 88 10.07 23.23 -11.15
CA GLU A 88 8.75 23.87 -11.32
C GLU A 88 7.68 22.89 -11.84
N ALA A 89 8.06 21.94 -12.70
CA ALA A 89 7.12 20.91 -13.19
C ALA A 89 6.83 19.87 -12.10
N VAL A 90 7.83 19.49 -11.31
CA VAL A 90 7.63 18.62 -10.14
C VAL A 90 6.71 19.30 -9.12
N LYS A 91 6.89 20.59 -8.88
CA LYS A 91 5.97 21.36 -8.00
C LYS A 91 4.56 21.45 -8.56
N HIS A 92 4.41 21.57 -9.87
CA HIS A 92 3.11 21.52 -10.52
C HIS A 92 2.44 20.14 -10.34
N LEU A 93 3.19 19.04 -10.49
CA LEU A 93 2.70 17.69 -10.23
C LEU A 93 2.17 17.54 -8.80
N GLU A 94 2.92 18.01 -7.80
CA GLU A 94 2.52 18.03 -6.39
C GLU A 94 1.21 18.82 -6.20
N ASN A 95 1.10 20.00 -6.84
CA ASN A 95 -0.10 20.84 -6.76
C ASN A 95 -1.33 20.15 -7.42
N CYS A 96 -1.14 19.43 -8.52
CA CYS A 96 -2.19 18.61 -9.14
C CYS A 96 -2.64 17.48 -8.20
N TYR A 97 -1.72 16.79 -7.53
CA TYR A 97 -2.03 15.78 -6.51
C TYR A 97 -2.84 16.38 -5.35
N LEU A 98 -2.40 17.52 -4.79
CA LEU A 98 -3.10 18.20 -3.72
C LEU A 98 -4.52 18.64 -4.12
N ALA A 99 -4.70 19.04 -5.38
CA ALA A 99 -6.01 19.37 -5.92
C ALA A 99 -6.95 18.15 -5.96
N THR A 100 -6.45 16.98 -6.40
CA THR A 100 -7.24 15.74 -6.39
C THR A 100 -7.58 15.29 -4.96
N MET A 101 -6.62 15.40 -4.03
CA MET A 101 -6.87 15.14 -2.61
C MET A 101 -7.99 16.03 -2.05
N THR A 102 -7.96 17.33 -2.37
CA THR A 102 -8.98 18.28 -1.90
C THR A 102 -10.36 17.96 -2.46
N MET A 103 -10.44 17.54 -3.74
CA MET A 103 -11.70 17.10 -4.32
C MET A 103 -12.21 15.82 -3.64
N ALA A 104 -11.32 14.83 -3.41
CA ALA A 104 -11.69 13.59 -2.75
C ALA A 104 -12.18 13.83 -1.30
N ASP A 105 -11.47 14.66 -0.53
CA ASP A 105 -11.85 15.03 0.83
C ASP A 105 -13.22 15.72 0.89
N ARG A 106 -13.47 16.66 -0.04
CA ARG A 106 -14.78 17.32 -0.14
C ARG A 106 -15.92 16.33 -0.37
N TRP A 107 -15.73 15.35 -1.25
CA TRP A 107 -16.74 14.35 -1.56
C TRP A 107 -16.92 13.32 -0.46
N LEU A 108 -15.83 12.92 0.21
CA LEU A 108 -15.90 12.16 1.45
C LEU A 108 -16.74 12.90 2.50
N GLY A 109 -16.51 14.21 2.67
CA GLY A 109 -17.32 15.05 3.56
C GLY A 109 -18.82 15.00 3.25
N LYS A 110 -19.20 15.08 1.95
CA LYS A 110 -20.60 14.95 1.53
C LYS A 110 -21.19 13.57 1.87
N PHE A 111 -20.40 12.50 1.72
CA PHE A 111 -20.82 11.16 2.10
C PHE A 111 -21.03 11.03 3.61
N ILE A 112 -20.11 11.57 4.43
CA ILE A 112 -20.27 11.60 5.88
C ILE A 112 -21.55 12.36 6.28
N GLU A 113 -21.85 13.49 5.65
CA GLU A 113 -23.10 14.22 5.90
C GLU A 113 -24.34 13.42 5.47
N SER A 114 -24.26 12.65 4.38
CA SER A 114 -25.32 11.72 3.97
C SER A 114 -25.57 10.64 5.01
N LEU A 115 -24.50 10.03 5.56
CA LEU A 115 -24.64 9.05 6.64
C LEU A 115 -25.32 9.65 7.89
N LYS A 116 -24.95 10.89 8.25
CA LYS A 116 -25.59 11.60 9.39
C LYS A 116 -27.07 11.90 9.12
N LYS A 117 -27.40 12.40 7.92
CA LYS A 117 -28.78 12.69 7.52
C LYS A 117 -29.69 11.48 7.57
N ASN A 118 -29.14 10.31 7.25
CA ASN A 118 -29.88 9.04 7.23
C ASN A 118 -29.75 8.24 8.54
N ASN A 119 -29.26 8.85 9.63
CA ASN A 119 -29.05 8.23 10.94
C ASN A 119 -28.14 7.01 10.98
N LEU A 120 -27.28 6.83 9.96
CA LEU A 120 -26.35 5.71 9.87
C LEU A 120 -25.00 6.01 10.54
N TYR A 121 -24.65 7.27 10.74
CA TYR A 121 -23.29 7.67 11.15
C TYR A 121 -22.91 7.13 12.53
N GLU A 122 -23.79 7.23 13.53
CA GLU A 122 -23.42 6.90 14.92
C GLU A 122 -23.10 5.43 15.10
N ASP A 123 -23.86 4.55 14.46
CA ASP A 123 -23.74 3.10 14.63
C ASP A 123 -22.81 2.42 13.61
N THR A 124 -22.36 3.14 12.59
CA THR A 124 -21.47 2.60 11.55
C THR A 124 -20.00 2.65 11.98
N LEU A 125 -19.29 1.53 11.81
CA LEU A 125 -17.83 1.49 11.78
C LEU A 125 -17.36 2.08 10.44
N ILE A 126 -16.66 3.22 10.47
CA ILE A 126 -16.12 3.87 9.26
C ILE A 126 -14.61 3.74 9.26
N ILE A 127 -14.05 3.19 8.19
CA ILE A 127 -12.61 3.03 7.99
C ILE A 127 -12.21 3.83 6.73
N LEU A 128 -11.29 4.77 6.88
CA LEU A 128 -10.65 5.49 5.77
C LEU A 128 -9.19 5.09 5.69
N THR A 129 -8.78 4.57 4.55
CA THR A 129 -7.40 4.17 4.27
C THR A 129 -7.14 4.20 2.77
N THR A 130 -5.92 3.82 2.37
CA THR A 130 -5.52 3.59 0.97
C THR A 130 -4.65 2.34 0.89
N ASP A 131 -4.35 1.87 -0.31
CA ASP A 131 -3.48 0.71 -0.56
C ASP A 131 -1.99 1.07 -0.44
N HIS A 132 -1.55 2.22 -0.96
CA HIS A 132 -0.18 2.74 -0.92
C HIS A 132 -0.18 4.25 -1.21
N GLY A 133 0.98 4.89 -1.03
CA GLY A 133 1.23 6.26 -1.43
C GLY A 133 1.81 6.42 -2.85
N HIS A 134 2.37 7.58 -3.13
CA HIS A 134 2.94 7.94 -4.43
C HIS A 134 4.12 8.91 -4.25
N MET A 135 5.21 8.71 -5.00
CA MET A 135 6.36 9.63 -5.04
C MET A 135 6.05 10.79 -5.98
N LEU A 136 6.18 12.00 -5.48
CA LEU A 136 5.93 13.24 -6.21
C LEU A 136 7.22 14.06 -6.43
N GLY A 137 8.37 13.40 -6.41
CA GLY A 137 9.69 13.98 -6.52
C GLY A 137 10.60 13.67 -5.34
N GLU A 138 10.07 13.12 -4.24
CA GLU A 138 10.86 12.72 -3.09
C GLU A 138 11.86 11.65 -3.49
N HIS A 139 13.03 11.66 -2.86
CA HIS A 139 14.18 10.79 -3.19
C HIS A 139 14.61 10.84 -4.66
N GLY A 140 14.16 11.85 -5.42
CA GLY A 140 14.44 11.96 -6.85
C GLY A 140 13.61 11.04 -7.73
N TYR A 141 12.43 10.60 -7.28
CA TYR A 141 11.55 9.67 -8.02
C TYR A 141 10.14 10.21 -8.19
N THR A 142 9.47 9.78 -9.28
CA THR A 142 8.03 9.89 -9.46
C THR A 142 7.43 8.49 -9.62
N GLY A 143 6.16 8.34 -9.18
CA GLY A 143 5.44 7.07 -9.29
C GLY A 143 5.61 6.16 -8.09
N LYS A 144 5.61 4.86 -8.33
CA LYS A 144 5.58 3.79 -7.33
C LYS A 144 6.15 2.50 -7.91
N ASN A 145 6.39 1.51 -7.05
CA ASN A 145 6.70 0.10 -7.35
C ASN A 145 8.08 -0.24 -7.95
N PHE A 146 9.01 0.70 -8.13
CA PHE A 146 10.35 0.38 -8.64
C PHE A 146 11.52 0.82 -7.73
N MET A 147 11.31 1.78 -6.83
CA MET A 147 12.24 2.23 -5.80
C MET A 147 12.05 1.46 -4.47
N HIS A 148 12.83 1.78 -3.45
CA HIS A 148 12.51 1.34 -2.09
C HIS A 148 11.13 1.84 -1.64
N ALA A 149 10.44 1.05 -0.81
CA ALA A 149 9.14 1.45 -0.26
C ALA A 149 9.35 2.41 0.93
N TYR A 150 9.74 3.64 0.62
CA TYR A 150 9.90 4.73 1.59
C TYR A 150 8.58 5.08 2.28
N ASN A 151 8.63 5.94 3.29
CA ASN A 151 7.45 6.36 4.04
C ASN A 151 6.35 6.96 3.16
N GLU A 152 6.73 7.69 2.12
CA GLU A 152 5.78 8.28 1.15
C GLU A 152 4.92 7.21 0.45
N LEU A 153 5.40 5.97 0.38
CA LEU A 153 4.69 4.84 -0.23
C LEU A 153 4.04 3.92 0.81
N ALA A 154 4.69 3.71 1.96
CA ALA A 154 4.33 2.66 2.91
C ALA A 154 3.63 3.16 4.18
N HIS A 155 3.85 4.40 4.60
CA HIS A 155 3.19 4.99 5.76
C HIS A 155 1.87 5.64 5.37
N ILE A 156 0.89 4.80 5.06
CA ILE A 156 -0.44 5.20 4.59
C ILE A 156 -1.35 5.66 5.73
N PRO A 157 -2.33 6.53 5.44
CA PRO A 157 -3.32 6.95 6.44
C PRO A 157 -4.22 5.77 6.86
N LEU A 158 -4.54 5.73 8.15
CA LEU A 158 -5.60 4.87 8.69
C LEU A 158 -6.39 5.68 9.71
N MET A 159 -7.64 5.96 9.41
CA MET A 159 -8.56 6.63 10.31
C MET A 159 -9.78 5.74 10.53
N ILE A 160 -10.14 5.51 11.80
CA ILE A 160 -11.26 4.66 12.16
C ILE A 160 -12.20 5.40 13.10
N LYS A 161 -13.46 5.50 12.70
CA LYS A 161 -14.56 5.89 13.57
C LYS A 161 -15.32 4.63 13.99
N PHE A 162 -15.20 4.25 15.25
CA PHE A 162 -15.99 3.16 15.81
C PHE A 162 -17.41 3.62 16.14
N PRO A 163 -18.39 2.71 16.18
CA PRO A 163 -19.74 3.01 16.63
C PRO A 163 -19.76 3.78 17.95
N GLN A 164 -20.73 4.69 18.10
CA GLN A 164 -20.89 5.55 19.29
C GLN A 164 -19.61 6.34 19.64
N ASN A 165 -18.78 6.61 18.64
CA ASN A 165 -17.50 7.31 18.79
C ASN A 165 -16.56 6.68 19.84
N LYS A 166 -16.70 5.35 20.07
CA LYS A 166 -15.80 4.58 20.96
C LYS A 166 -14.36 4.78 20.49
N PHE A 167 -13.43 5.04 21.42
CA PHE A 167 -12.04 5.38 21.15
C PHE A 167 -11.81 6.72 20.41
N GLY A 168 -12.83 7.55 20.24
CA GLY A 168 -12.71 8.82 19.52
C GLY A 168 -11.62 9.75 20.09
N LYS A 169 -11.09 10.65 19.21
CA LYS A 169 -10.05 11.64 19.54
C LYS A 169 -8.72 11.06 20.04
N LYS A 170 -8.42 9.80 19.75
CA LYS A 170 -7.12 9.18 20.04
C LYS A 170 -6.23 9.18 18.81
N ARG A 171 -4.95 9.49 19.01
CA ARG A 171 -3.89 9.14 18.08
C ARG A 171 -3.23 7.86 18.60
N VAL A 172 -3.23 6.83 17.76
CA VAL A 172 -2.72 5.50 18.06
C VAL A 172 -1.34 5.37 17.45
N THR A 173 -0.37 4.86 18.20
CA THR A 173 1.04 4.73 17.77
C THR A 173 1.47 3.28 17.60
N GLU A 174 0.60 2.35 17.96
CA GLU A 174 0.80 0.92 17.79
C GLU A 174 0.90 0.57 16.30
N LEU A 175 1.78 -0.38 15.98
CA LEU A 175 2.03 -0.80 14.61
C LEU A 175 0.82 -1.52 14.02
N THR A 176 0.33 -1.00 12.90
CA THR A 176 -0.82 -1.55 12.15
C THR A 176 -0.43 -1.85 10.71
N GLN A 177 -1.20 -2.72 10.06
CA GLN A 177 -1.06 -3.06 8.64
C GLN A 177 -2.44 -3.22 7.99
N ASN A 178 -2.53 -3.13 6.67
CA ASN A 178 -3.81 -3.33 5.95
C ASN A 178 -4.43 -4.71 6.20
N ILE A 179 -3.64 -5.72 6.55
CA ILE A 179 -4.16 -7.04 6.94
C ILE A 179 -5.01 -7.01 8.22
N ASP A 180 -4.98 -5.94 9.00
CA ASP A 180 -5.76 -5.76 10.22
C ASP A 180 -7.20 -5.33 9.95
N LEU A 181 -7.49 -4.83 8.74
CA LEU A 181 -8.82 -4.36 8.37
C LEU A 181 -9.82 -5.51 8.38
N MET A 182 -9.49 -6.63 7.76
CA MET A 182 -10.40 -7.78 7.67
C MET A 182 -10.79 -8.34 9.05
N PRO A 183 -9.88 -8.69 9.97
CA PRO A 183 -10.26 -9.18 11.29
C PRO A 183 -10.99 -8.11 12.14
N THR A 184 -10.72 -6.82 11.91
CA THR A 184 -11.46 -5.73 12.57
C THR A 184 -12.91 -5.67 12.09
N ILE A 185 -13.14 -5.77 10.79
CA ILE A 185 -14.49 -5.79 10.19
C ILE A 185 -15.26 -7.05 10.63
N LEU A 186 -14.63 -8.24 10.52
CA LEU A 186 -15.26 -9.49 10.96
C LEU A 186 -15.61 -9.46 12.45
N GLY A 187 -14.71 -8.94 13.29
CA GLY A 187 -14.96 -8.80 14.72
C GLY A 187 -16.10 -7.83 15.02
N HIS A 188 -16.22 -6.74 14.25
CA HIS A 188 -17.34 -5.80 14.35
C HIS A 188 -18.69 -6.50 14.08
N HIS A 189 -18.77 -7.29 13.03
CA HIS A 189 -19.95 -8.10 12.67
C HIS A 189 -20.10 -9.38 13.50
N LYS A 190 -19.26 -9.59 14.54
CA LYS A 190 -19.26 -10.81 15.38
C LYS A 190 -19.09 -12.11 14.57
N CYS A 191 -18.47 -12.02 13.41
CA CYS A 191 -18.12 -13.14 12.57
C CYS A 191 -16.87 -13.85 13.12
N LYS A 192 -16.81 -15.18 12.94
CA LYS A 192 -15.60 -15.93 13.27
C LYS A 192 -14.43 -15.48 12.39
N ILE A 193 -13.32 -15.08 13.01
CA ILE A 193 -12.07 -14.79 12.30
C ILE A 193 -11.37 -16.13 12.02
N PRO A 194 -11.04 -16.46 10.75
CA PRO A 194 -10.33 -17.70 10.42
C PRO A 194 -8.94 -17.75 11.08
N ASP A 195 -8.51 -18.95 11.51
CA ASP A 195 -7.22 -19.16 12.19
C ASP A 195 -5.98 -18.84 11.31
N THR A 196 -6.17 -18.82 9.99
CA THR A 196 -5.14 -18.45 9.00
C THR A 196 -4.90 -16.95 8.90
N VAL A 197 -5.78 -16.12 9.46
CA VAL A 197 -5.65 -14.65 9.43
C VAL A 197 -4.52 -14.21 10.34
N LYS A 198 -3.59 -13.42 9.78
CA LYS A 198 -2.42 -12.88 10.50
C LYS A 198 -2.63 -11.45 10.99
N GLY A 199 -3.70 -10.80 10.54
CA GLY A 199 -4.10 -9.46 11.00
C GLY A 199 -4.60 -9.47 12.45
N ILE A 200 -4.56 -8.30 13.08
CA ILE A 200 -5.03 -8.06 14.45
C ILE A 200 -6.37 -7.32 14.37
N ASN A 201 -7.36 -7.74 15.16
CA ASN A 201 -8.56 -6.94 15.35
C ASN A 201 -8.20 -5.66 16.13
N LEU A 202 -8.29 -4.51 15.48
CA LEU A 202 -7.90 -3.23 16.05
C LEU A 202 -8.80 -2.79 17.21
N SER A 203 -10.06 -3.23 17.27
CA SER A 203 -10.91 -3.00 18.44
C SER A 203 -10.37 -3.71 19.68
N GLU A 204 -9.93 -4.96 19.54
CA GLU A 204 -9.34 -5.75 20.63
C GLU A 204 -7.97 -5.17 21.06
N LEU A 205 -7.17 -4.69 20.09
CA LEU A 205 -5.92 -4.00 20.36
C LEU A 205 -6.15 -2.75 21.24
N LEU A 206 -7.13 -1.91 20.86
CA LEU A 206 -7.45 -0.68 21.59
C LEU A 206 -8.07 -0.91 22.97
N GLN A 207 -8.64 -2.09 23.19
CA GLN A 207 -9.13 -2.54 24.52
C GLN A 207 -8.04 -3.16 25.39
N GLY A 208 -6.85 -3.42 24.83
CA GLY A 208 -5.76 -4.09 25.53
C GLY A 208 -5.90 -5.62 25.61
N ASN A 209 -6.81 -6.21 24.85
CA ASN A 209 -7.05 -7.65 24.83
C ASN A 209 -6.06 -8.41 23.97
N VAL A 210 -5.35 -7.71 23.09
CA VAL A 210 -4.34 -8.27 22.19
C VAL A 210 -3.04 -7.48 22.32
N LYS A 211 -1.90 -8.19 22.35
CA LYS A 211 -0.57 -7.57 22.42
C LYS A 211 -0.26 -6.82 21.11
N PRO A 212 0.26 -5.57 21.19
CA PRO A 212 0.76 -4.86 20.03
C PRO A 212 1.90 -5.61 19.32
N ARG A 213 2.04 -5.41 18.02
CA ARG A 213 3.20 -5.91 17.26
C ARG A 213 4.50 -5.20 17.69
N GLU A 214 5.56 -5.94 17.69
CA GLU A 214 6.92 -5.41 17.90
C GLU A 214 7.57 -4.95 16.59
N GLN A 215 7.10 -5.49 15.45
CA GLN A 215 7.55 -5.13 14.10
C GLN A 215 6.46 -5.38 13.07
N VAL A 216 6.60 -4.74 11.93
CA VAL A 216 5.83 -5.01 10.70
C VAL A 216 6.79 -5.23 9.54
N ILE A 217 6.40 -6.11 8.59
CA ILE A 217 7.15 -6.33 7.35
C ILE A 217 6.31 -5.87 6.15
N TYR A 218 6.97 -5.32 5.14
CA TYR A 218 6.33 -4.82 3.93
C TYR A 218 7.33 -4.74 2.77
N GLY A 219 6.85 -4.49 1.57
CA GLY A 219 7.70 -4.36 0.39
C GLY A 219 6.97 -4.64 -0.92
N TRP A 220 7.74 -4.79 -1.98
CA TRP A 220 7.26 -5.07 -3.32
C TRP A 220 7.69 -6.46 -3.77
N PHE A 221 6.88 -7.08 -4.63
CA PHE A 221 7.28 -8.33 -5.27
C PHE A 221 8.63 -8.19 -5.99
N GLY A 222 9.54 -9.14 -5.74
CA GLY A 222 10.86 -9.18 -6.38
C GLY A 222 11.83 -8.04 -5.96
N ARG A 223 11.51 -7.25 -4.92
CA ARG A 223 12.31 -6.14 -4.41
C ARG A 223 12.83 -6.41 -3.00
N ALA A 224 13.27 -5.35 -2.33
CA ALA A 224 13.60 -5.42 -0.91
C ALA A 224 12.40 -5.88 -0.09
N VAL A 225 12.67 -6.61 1.00
CA VAL A 225 11.72 -6.82 2.08
C VAL A 225 12.11 -5.92 3.24
N ASN A 226 11.18 -5.15 3.73
CA ASN A 226 11.40 -4.12 4.72
C ASN A 226 10.85 -4.53 6.07
N VAL A 227 11.48 -4.07 7.14
CA VAL A 227 10.97 -4.19 8.51
C VAL A 227 10.99 -2.82 9.20
N TYR A 228 9.93 -2.53 9.94
CA TYR A 228 9.81 -1.36 10.80
C TYR A 228 9.40 -1.79 12.21
N ASP A 229 10.08 -1.25 13.24
CA ASP A 229 9.88 -1.62 14.64
C ASP A 229 9.29 -0.50 15.52
N GLY A 230 8.78 0.54 14.89
CA GLY A 230 8.28 1.73 15.57
C GLY A 230 9.33 2.86 15.70
N ARG A 231 10.60 2.58 15.44
CA ARG A 231 11.68 3.58 15.38
C ARG A 231 12.57 3.42 14.15
N TYR A 232 13.07 2.22 13.91
CA TYR A 232 14.00 1.95 12.81
C TYR A 232 13.29 1.29 11.64
N THR A 233 13.62 1.72 10.44
CA THR A 233 13.23 1.06 9.20
C THR A 233 14.45 0.47 8.53
N TYR A 234 14.39 -0.81 8.18
CA TYR A 234 15.45 -1.50 7.45
C TYR A 234 14.91 -2.10 6.16
N PHE A 235 15.54 -1.74 5.06
CA PHE A 235 15.27 -2.24 3.71
C PHE A 235 16.30 -3.31 3.37
N ARG A 236 15.93 -4.58 3.45
CA ARG A 236 16.81 -5.68 3.08
C ARG A 236 16.67 -5.99 1.61
N SER A 237 17.67 -5.65 0.83
CA SER A 237 17.75 -5.88 -0.60
C SER A 237 18.09 -7.33 -0.92
N PRO A 238 17.73 -7.82 -2.13
CA PRO A 238 18.25 -9.10 -2.63
C PRO A 238 19.78 -9.15 -2.59
N GLN A 239 20.34 -10.29 -2.22
CA GLN A 239 21.78 -10.41 -1.99
C GLN A 239 22.55 -11.00 -3.17
N ASN A 240 21.89 -11.41 -4.23
CA ASN A 240 22.57 -11.86 -5.45
C ASN A 240 22.11 -11.04 -6.67
N GLU A 241 23.02 -10.89 -7.63
CA GLU A 241 22.80 -10.05 -8.82
C GLU A 241 21.62 -10.52 -9.69
N LYS A 242 21.29 -11.80 -9.63
CA LYS A 242 20.18 -12.38 -10.40
C LYS A 242 18.84 -12.27 -9.68
N ASN A 243 18.82 -11.77 -8.44
CA ASN A 243 17.63 -11.67 -7.61
C ASN A 243 16.85 -13.00 -7.51
N GLN A 244 17.58 -14.10 -7.29
CA GLN A 244 17.08 -15.47 -7.28
C GLN A 244 17.30 -16.13 -5.91
N PRO A 245 16.51 -17.17 -5.58
CA PRO A 245 15.33 -17.68 -6.29
C PRO A 245 14.11 -16.75 -6.09
N CYS A 246 13.29 -16.59 -7.12
CA CYS A 246 12.09 -15.76 -7.09
C CYS A 246 10.89 -16.52 -7.68
N TYR A 247 9.81 -16.64 -6.90
CA TYR A 247 8.59 -17.32 -7.30
C TYR A 247 7.35 -16.47 -7.07
N GLN A 248 6.37 -16.62 -7.96
CA GLN A 248 5.01 -16.15 -7.75
C GLN A 248 4.10 -17.32 -7.36
N TYR A 249 3.15 -17.05 -6.45
CA TYR A 249 2.13 -17.98 -6.02
C TYR A 249 0.75 -17.38 -6.28
N PHE A 250 -0.15 -18.14 -6.89
CA PHE A 250 -1.48 -17.65 -7.27
C PHE A 250 -2.50 -18.79 -7.36
N ALA A 251 -3.78 -18.46 -7.14
CA ALA A 251 -4.86 -19.43 -7.18
C ALA A 251 -5.31 -19.75 -8.61
N MET A 252 -5.12 -18.83 -9.56
CA MET A 252 -5.50 -18.99 -10.96
C MET A 252 -4.34 -18.57 -11.87
N PRO A 253 -4.11 -19.27 -13.01
CA PRO A 253 -3.01 -18.95 -13.92
C PRO A 253 -3.33 -17.71 -14.78
N SER A 254 -3.57 -16.59 -14.11
CA SER A 254 -3.95 -15.34 -14.78
C SER A 254 -3.30 -14.13 -14.11
N THR A 255 -3.10 -13.10 -14.92
CA THR A 255 -2.88 -11.71 -14.46
C THR A 255 -4.22 -10.97 -14.47
N VAL A 256 -4.24 -9.72 -14.02
CA VAL A 256 -5.40 -8.82 -14.11
C VAL A 256 -5.91 -8.67 -15.57
N TRP A 257 -5.00 -8.83 -16.54
CA TRP A 257 -5.28 -8.55 -17.95
C TRP A 257 -5.53 -9.78 -18.81
N ARG A 258 -4.95 -10.94 -18.44
CA ARG A 258 -5.00 -12.15 -19.28
C ARG A 258 -4.62 -13.41 -18.52
N TYR A 259 -4.99 -14.57 -19.05
CA TYR A 259 -4.43 -15.84 -18.66
C TYR A 259 -2.95 -15.93 -19.10
N PHE A 260 -2.13 -16.67 -18.35
CA PHE A 260 -0.78 -16.99 -18.78
C PHE A 260 -0.82 -17.80 -20.07
N GLY A 261 0.00 -17.41 -21.05
CA GLY A 261 0.16 -18.13 -22.30
C GLY A 261 1.01 -19.40 -22.15
N ASN A 262 1.14 -20.14 -23.25
CA ASN A 262 1.95 -21.37 -23.30
C ASN A 262 3.42 -21.15 -22.92
N ASP A 263 3.94 -19.94 -23.07
CA ASP A 263 5.31 -19.56 -22.72
C ASP A 263 5.64 -19.79 -21.24
N TYR A 264 4.64 -19.75 -20.39
CA TYR A 264 4.76 -19.96 -18.94
C TYR A 264 4.46 -21.42 -18.52
N ALA A 265 3.84 -22.21 -19.40
CA ALA A 265 3.35 -23.53 -19.06
C ALA A 265 4.47 -24.50 -18.61
N GLN A 266 5.70 -24.33 -19.12
CA GLN A 266 6.85 -25.14 -18.77
C GLN A 266 7.41 -24.85 -17.37
N ASP A 267 7.21 -23.62 -16.89
CA ASP A 267 7.72 -23.15 -15.60
C ASP A 267 6.63 -23.10 -14.52
N LEU A 268 5.42 -23.55 -14.86
CA LEU A 268 4.25 -23.52 -13.99
C LEU A 268 4.06 -24.86 -13.30
N GLU A 269 4.11 -24.85 -12.00
CA GLU A 269 3.84 -26.03 -11.17
C GLU A 269 2.54 -25.81 -10.37
N MET A 270 1.83 -26.90 -10.06
CA MET A 270 0.67 -26.86 -9.17
C MET A 270 0.93 -27.78 -7.97
N GLY A 271 0.71 -27.27 -6.75
CA GLY A 271 0.93 -28.04 -5.54
C GLY A 271 0.64 -27.28 -4.25
N ARG A 272 0.90 -27.93 -3.12
CA ARG A 272 0.76 -27.32 -1.78
C ARG A 272 2.07 -26.69 -1.34
N PHE A 273 2.37 -25.54 -1.87
CA PHE A 273 3.64 -24.83 -1.63
C PHE A 273 3.58 -23.88 -0.43
N LEU A 274 2.40 -23.46 -0.03
CA LEU A 274 2.18 -22.45 1.02
C LEU A 274 1.57 -23.12 2.26
N PRO A 275 2.18 -22.94 3.45
CA PRO A 275 1.76 -23.64 4.67
C PRO A 275 0.43 -23.16 5.25
N TYR A 276 -0.08 -22.02 4.79
CA TYR A 276 -1.29 -21.37 5.29
C TYR A 276 -2.52 -21.59 4.39
N THR A 277 -2.43 -22.47 3.40
CA THR A 277 -3.58 -22.85 2.57
C THR A 277 -3.64 -24.37 2.36
N ASP A 278 -4.82 -24.96 2.53
CA ASP A 278 -5.08 -26.37 2.27
C ASP A 278 -5.35 -26.66 0.79
N TYR A 279 -5.53 -25.62 -0.01
CA TYR A 279 -5.76 -25.73 -1.44
C TYR A 279 -4.43 -25.72 -2.20
N PRO A 280 -4.31 -26.50 -3.30
CA PRO A 280 -3.17 -26.38 -4.18
C PRO A 280 -3.18 -25.00 -4.86
N VAL A 281 -1.99 -24.42 -5.00
CA VAL A 281 -1.76 -23.16 -5.70
C VAL A 281 -0.81 -23.38 -6.85
N TYR A 282 -0.86 -22.48 -7.83
CA TYR A 282 0.18 -22.43 -8.85
C TYR A 282 1.42 -21.75 -8.30
N ARG A 283 2.59 -22.24 -8.70
CA ARG A 283 3.89 -21.64 -8.46
C ARG A 283 4.59 -21.42 -9.80
N LEU A 284 5.01 -20.20 -10.07
CA LEU A 284 5.75 -19.83 -11.26
C LEU A 284 7.17 -19.37 -10.87
N HIS A 285 8.18 -20.00 -11.42
CA HIS A 285 9.55 -19.52 -11.29
C HIS A 285 9.74 -18.27 -12.15
N VAL A 286 10.02 -17.15 -11.49
CA VAL A 286 10.25 -15.85 -12.15
C VAL A 286 11.73 -15.70 -12.46
N LYS A 287 12.14 -16.10 -13.66
CA LYS A 287 13.55 -16.09 -14.10
C LYS A 287 14.14 -14.70 -14.17
N ARG A 288 13.31 -13.70 -14.46
CA ARG A 288 13.67 -12.29 -14.58
C ARG A 288 12.67 -11.44 -13.77
N PRO A 289 12.90 -11.28 -12.44
CA PRO A 289 12.01 -10.49 -11.59
C PRO A 289 11.83 -9.04 -12.06
N GLU A 290 12.83 -8.48 -12.74
CA GLU A 290 12.80 -7.14 -13.33
C GLU A 290 11.70 -6.95 -14.38
N ASP A 291 11.25 -8.01 -15.05
CA ASP A 291 10.13 -7.95 -16.00
C ASP A 291 8.80 -7.61 -15.30
N TYR A 292 8.71 -7.84 -13.99
CA TYR A 292 7.53 -7.57 -13.16
C TYR A 292 7.70 -6.35 -12.26
N SER A 293 8.90 -6.16 -11.72
CA SER A 293 9.17 -5.15 -10.69
C SER A 293 10.08 -4.01 -11.19
N GLY A 294 10.47 -4.01 -12.48
CA GLY A 294 11.41 -3.06 -13.06
C GLY A 294 12.86 -3.27 -12.61
N ASP A 295 13.77 -2.41 -13.04
CA ASP A 295 15.22 -2.56 -12.82
C ASP A 295 15.55 -2.67 -11.32
N ILE A 296 16.22 -3.76 -10.94
CA ILE A 296 16.68 -4.03 -9.58
C ILE A 296 17.75 -3.05 -9.11
N SER A 297 18.43 -2.35 -10.04
CA SER A 297 19.48 -1.39 -9.70
C SER A 297 19.03 -0.32 -8.71
N TYR A 298 17.76 0.05 -8.71
CA TYR A 298 17.18 1.02 -7.78
C TYR A 298 17.07 0.52 -6.33
N VAL A 299 17.22 -0.78 -6.09
CA VAL A 299 17.09 -1.38 -4.75
C VAL A 299 18.22 -2.36 -4.42
N LYS A 300 19.38 -2.22 -5.04
CA LYS A 300 20.54 -3.11 -4.80
C LYS A 300 21.15 -2.98 -3.42
N LYS A 301 21.09 -1.81 -2.81
CA LYS A 301 21.69 -1.54 -1.49
C LYS A 301 20.64 -1.66 -0.39
N SER A 302 20.93 -2.44 0.64
CA SER A 302 20.16 -2.41 1.88
C SER A 302 20.35 -1.07 2.58
N LEU A 303 19.29 -0.51 3.16
CA LEU A 303 19.30 0.80 3.80
C LEU A 303 18.65 0.73 5.17
N LEU A 304 19.20 1.46 6.14
CA LEU A 304 18.71 1.55 7.49
C LEU A 304 18.50 3.02 7.90
N PHE A 305 17.35 3.33 8.51
CA PHE A 305 16.99 4.69 8.91
C PHE A 305 16.44 4.74 10.33
N ASP A 306 16.74 5.81 11.09
CA ASP A 306 16.05 6.16 12.32
C ASP A 306 14.92 7.15 12.02
N ILE A 307 13.69 6.67 11.96
CA ILE A 307 12.50 7.47 11.58
C ILE A 307 12.20 8.58 12.58
N LYS A 308 12.69 8.45 13.82
CA LYS A 308 12.51 9.49 14.84
C LYS A 308 13.32 10.75 14.54
N SER A 309 14.54 10.60 14.01
CA SER A 309 15.42 11.71 13.65
C SER A 309 15.38 12.05 12.17
N ASP A 310 15.05 11.09 11.31
CA ASP A 310 15.00 11.23 9.84
C ASP A 310 13.71 10.59 9.29
N TYR A 311 12.58 11.22 9.56
CA TYR A 311 11.28 10.77 9.08
C TYR A 311 11.22 10.62 7.55
N LYS A 312 11.97 11.47 6.83
CA LYS A 312 12.03 11.48 5.36
C LYS A 312 12.99 10.45 4.78
N GLN A 313 13.68 9.67 5.61
CA GLN A 313 14.59 8.59 5.18
C GLN A 313 15.65 9.06 4.16
N GLN A 314 16.26 10.21 4.44
CA GLN A 314 17.26 10.82 3.54
C GLN A 314 18.70 10.44 3.90
N ILE A 315 18.96 10.08 5.17
CA ILE A 315 20.30 9.84 5.70
C ILE A 315 20.40 8.41 6.25
N PRO A 316 20.82 7.43 5.43
CA PRO A 316 20.98 6.06 5.91
C PRO A 316 22.02 5.97 7.04
N ILE A 317 21.73 5.12 8.01
CA ILE A 317 22.63 4.81 9.14
C ILE A 317 23.57 3.68 8.72
N GLU A 318 24.86 3.83 8.99
CA GLU A 318 25.86 2.77 8.91
C GLU A 318 26.19 2.27 10.33
N ASN A 319 25.50 1.21 10.75
CA ASN A 319 25.69 0.58 12.07
C ASN A 319 25.44 -0.93 11.95
N PRO A 320 26.52 -1.75 11.85
CA PRO A 320 26.40 -3.21 11.65
C PRO A 320 25.64 -3.94 12.75
N GLU A 321 25.79 -3.51 14.02
CA GLU A 321 25.07 -4.16 15.12
C GLU A 321 23.57 -3.90 15.07
N LEU A 322 23.17 -2.66 14.77
CA LEU A 322 21.76 -2.31 14.58
C LEU A 322 21.20 -3.00 13.32
N GLU A 323 21.97 -3.07 12.23
CA GLU A 323 21.57 -3.80 11.04
C GLU A 323 21.30 -5.28 11.35
N LYS A 324 22.17 -5.92 12.12
CA LYS A 324 22.01 -7.31 12.59
C LYS A 324 20.74 -7.47 13.44
N GLU A 325 20.47 -6.53 14.34
CA GLU A 325 19.23 -6.52 15.12
C GLU A 325 17.99 -6.44 14.22
N MET A 326 17.99 -5.53 13.25
CA MET A 326 16.88 -5.36 12.31
C MET A 326 16.72 -6.58 11.37
N CYS A 327 17.81 -7.24 10.97
CA CYS A 327 17.74 -8.53 10.26
C CYS A 327 17.04 -9.60 11.12
N MET A 328 17.31 -9.68 12.41
CA MET A 328 16.62 -10.64 13.29
C MET A 328 15.12 -10.33 13.41
N LYS A 329 14.74 -9.05 13.50
CA LYS A 329 13.34 -8.63 13.50
C LYS A 329 12.66 -8.97 12.15
N LEU A 330 13.37 -8.76 11.03
CA LEU A 330 12.88 -9.14 9.70
C LEU A 330 12.63 -10.65 9.60
N ILE A 331 13.60 -11.49 10.03
CA ILE A 331 13.47 -12.95 10.04
C ILE A 331 12.27 -13.37 10.90
N ARG A 332 12.08 -12.74 12.06
CA ARG A 332 10.93 -13.01 12.94
C ARG A 332 9.61 -12.69 12.22
N GLY A 333 9.47 -11.49 11.65
CA GLY A 333 8.27 -11.10 10.90
C GLY A 333 8.00 -12.02 9.70
N MET A 334 9.04 -12.43 8.97
CA MET A 334 8.91 -13.39 7.87
C MET A 334 8.46 -14.78 8.35
N LYS A 335 8.94 -15.25 9.52
CA LYS A 335 8.47 -16.50 10.13
C LYS A 335 7.02 -16.42 10.56
N GLU A 336 6.61 -15.33 11.21
CA GLU A 336 5.22 -15.07 11.62
C GLU A 336 4.28 -15.02 10.40
N ALA A 337 4.75 -14.42 9.29
CA ALA A 337 4.04 -14.40 8.01
C ALA A 337 4.09 -15.75 7.26
N GLN A 338 4.81 -16.75 7.76
CA GLN A 338 5.00 -18.04 7.10
C GLN A 338 5.58 -17.90 5.68
N SER A 339 6.54 -16.98 5.52
CA SER A 339 7.18 -16.71 4.23
C SER A 339 7.84 -17.97 3.65
N PRO A 340 7.76 -18.20 2.33
CA PRO A 340 8.42 -19.30 1.65
C PRO A 340 9.92 -19.27 1.85
N LYS A 341 10.56 -20.45 1.92
CA LYS A 341 12.00 -20.62 2.22
C LYS A 341 12.92 -19.88 1.25
N GLU A 342 12.57 -19.87 -0.01
CA GLU A 342 13.33 -19.20 -1.06
C GLU A 342 13.44 -17.68 -0.87
N GLN A 343 12.52 -17.04 -0.12
CA GLN A 343 12.63 -15.62 0.20
C GLN A 343 13.80 -15.35 1.14
N TYR A 344 14.08 -16.26 2.07
CA TYR A 344 15.26 -16.13 2.94
C TYR A 344 16.55 -16.26 2.13
N GLU A 345 16.62 -17.24 1.23
CA GLU A 345 17.77 -17.45 0.34
C GLU A 345 18.02 -16.21 -0.55
N ARG A 346 16.97 -15.69 -1.19
CA ARG A 346 17.03 -14.51 -2.05
C ARG A 346 17.57 -13.27 -1.32
N LEU A 347 17.23 -13.12 -0.05
CA LEU A 347 17.64 -12.00 0.80
C LEU A 347 18.94 -12.27 1.57
N GLY A 348 19.60 -13.43 1.35
CA GLY A 348 20.79 -13.83 2.09
C GLY A 348 20.55 -13.98 3.58
N LEU A 349 19.38 -14.49 3.98
CA LEU A 349 18.97 -14.73 5.35
C LEU A 349 18.88 -16.24 5.60
N GLN A 350 19.14 -16.68 6.82
CA GLN A 350 19.05 -18.10 7.17
C GLN A 350 17.72 -18.41 7.87
N ALA A 351 16.94 -19.31 7.31
CA ALA A 351 15.60 -19.69 7.79
C ALA A 351 15.59 -20.56 9.05
N GLY A 352 16.67 -20.72 9.79
CA GLY A 352 16.76 -21.77 10.83
C GLY A 352 17.49 -21.41 12.13
N THR A 353 18.11 -20.29 12.24
CA THR A 353 18.96 -20.00 13.39
C THR A 353 18.16 -19.53 14.61
N HIS A 354 18.22 -20.32 15.68
CA HIS A 354 18.06 -19.84 17.04
C HIS A 354 19.05 -18.70 17.27
N CYS A 355 18.63 -17.70 18.04
CA CYS A 355 19.46 -16.55 18.43
C CYS A 355 20.73 -17.03 19.17
N GLY A 356 21.80 -17.26 18.44
CA GLY A 356 23.06 -17.71 18.98
C GLY A 356 24.04 -18.09 17.87
N GLY A 357 24.74 -17.10 17.27
CA GLY A 357 25.79 -17.39 16.30
C GLY A 357 26.07 -16.26 15.33
N GLU A 358 27.31 -15.99 15.10
CA GLU A 358 27.92 -14.87 14.37
C GLU A 358 27.72 -14.85 12.83
N GLU A 359 26.86 -15.71 12.25
CA GLU A 359 26.75 -15.92 10.80
C GLU A 359 25.41 -15.49 10.16
N LEU A 360 24.69 -14.51 10.73
CA LEU A 360 23.31 -14.19 10.30
C LEU A 360 23.19 -13.20 9.13
N CYS A 361 24.24 -12.49 8.81
CA CYS A 361 24.28 -11.55 7.68
C CYS A 361 25.63 -11.68 6.94
N ARG A 362 25.65 -12.35 5.82
CA ARG A 362 26.71 -12.24 4.83
C ARG A 362 26.20 -11.49 3.62
#